data_623e6c25eb5fc1f9c336496d4495c122
#
_entry.id   623e6c25eb5fc1f9c336496d4495c122
#
_cell.length_a   1.000
_cell.length_b   1.000
_cell.length_c   1.000
_cell.angle_alpha   90.00
_cell.angle_beta   90.00
_cell.angle_gamma   90.00
#
_symmetry.space_group_name_H-M   'P 1'
#
loop_
_entity.id
_entity.type
_entity.pdbx_description
1 polymer ?
#
loop_
_entity_poly.entity_id
_entity_poly.type
_entity_poly.pdbx_seq_one_letter_code
_entity_poly.pdbx_strand_id
1 'polypeptide(L)'
;MKAYNFAKITVRPYPNMCDVNNKWIFTPEIGVVINVSQKYKTEIVDAIKQKGIEYYHFPLEEEVPDIGWENIKKAVKTLMQYDNTDKHILVHCDGGNHRSRLVVEAFHYAKLGTHFIDEYKGYDNHLIYDCKSGYLLPLEEVERELNQIK
;
A
#
# COMPACT_ATOMS: atom_id res chain seq x y z
N MET A 1 21.72 6.08 -8.59
CA MET A 1 20.57 5.69 -7.78
C MET A 1 19.64 4.81 -8.59
N LYS A 2 19.18 3.77 -7.99
CA LYS A 2 18.25 2.88 -8.65
C LYS A 2 16.94 3.60 -8.94
N ALA A 3 16.43 3.49 -10.14
CA ALA A 3 15.17 4.10 -10.49
C ALA A 3 14.03 3.45 -9.73
N TYR A 4 13.31 4.24 -8.97
CA TYR A 4 12.10 3.82 -8.29
C TYR A 4 11.06 4.92 -8.45
N ASN A 5 9.94 4.57 -9.02
CA ASN A 5 8.94 5.56 -9.36
C ASN A 5 7.70 5.45 -8.47
N PHE A 6 7.73 6.15 -7.34
CA PHE A 6 6.57 6.24 -6.46
C PHE A 6 5.37 6.91 -7.12
N ALA A 7 5.58 7.63 -8.22
CA ALA A 7 4.48 8.26 -8.93
C ALA A 7 3.48 7.24 -9.49
N LYS A 8 3.89 5.96 -9.58
CA LYS A 8 2.99 4.88 -10.00
C LYS A 8 2.17 4.31 -8.87
N ILE A 9 2.42 4.73 -7.64
CA ILE A 9 1.69 4.23 -6.48
C ILE A 9 0.99 5.41 -5.81
N THR A 10 -0.32 5.31 -5.70
CA THR A 10 -1.13 6.30 -5.01
C THR A 10 -1.68 5.67 -3.73
N VAL A 11 -1.52 6.37 -2.62
CA VAL A 11 -2.03 5.94 -1.31
C VAL A 11 -3.24 6.79 -0.97
N ARG A 12 -4.34 6.16 -0.61
CA ARG A 12 -5.59 6.88 -0.33
C ARG A 12 -6.38 6.24 0.80
N PRO A 13 -7.33 7.00 1.39
CA PRO A 13 -8.37 6.42 2.23
C PRO A 13 -9.27 5.49 1.41
N TYR A 14 -10.16 4.78 2.07
CA TYR A 14 -11.13 3.94 1.38
C TYR A 14 -11.93 4.80 0.40
N PRO A 15 -11.94 4.48 -0.89
CA PRO A 15 -12.66 5.30 -1.86
C PRO A 15 -14.18 5.13 -1.72
N ASN A 16 -14.91 6.20 -1.97
CA ASN A 16 -16.37 6.13 -2.09
C ASN A 16 -16.76 6.14 -3.58
N MET A 17 -18.05 6.11 -3.86
CA MET A 17 -18.51 6.08 -5.26
C MET A 17 -18.16 7.36 -6.03
N CYS A 18 -18.14 8.49 -5.35
CA CYS A 18 -17.69 9.74 -5.98
C CYS A 18 -16.22 9.66 -6.36
N ASP A 19 -15.39 9.07 -5.50
CA ASP A 19 -13.97 8.88 -5.79
C ASP A 19 -13.77 7.97 -6.99
N VAL A 20 -14.49 6.85 -7.04
CA VAL A 20 -14.37 5.88 -8.13
C VAL A 20 -14.72 6.51 -9.48
N ASN A 21 -15.69 7.43 -9.48
CA ASN A 21 -16.13 8.11 -10.68
C ASN A 21 -15.32 9.37 -10.99
N ASN A 22 -14.35 9.71 -10.15
CA ASN A 22 -13.54 10.92 -10.33
C ASN A 22 -12.28 10.59 -11.12
N LYS A 23 -12.16 11.18 -12.31
CA LYS A 23 -11.04 10.93 -13.21
C LYS A 23 -9.69 11.39 -12.68
N TRP A 24 -9.69 12.27 -11.69
CA TRP A 24 -8.45 12.72 -11.07
C TRP A 24 -7.91 11.72 -10.05
N ILE A 25 -8.80 10.91 -9.50
CA ILE A 25 -8.45 9.88 -8.51
C ILE A 25 -8.28 8.54 -9.20
N PHE A 26 -9.27 8.13 -9.97
CA PHE A 26 -9.22 6.91 -10.77
C PHE A 26 -8.89 7.29 -12.20
N THR A 27 -7.62 7.64 -12.41
CA THR A 27 -7.13 8.01 -13.73
C THR A 27 -7.19 6.80 -14.67
N PRO A 28 -7.16 7.01 -15.98
CA PRO A 28 -7.15 5.88 -16.93
C PRO A 28 -5.98 4.94 -16.74
N GLU A 29 -4.89 5.41 -16.13
CA GLU A 29 -3.70 4.59 -15.91
C GLU A 29 -3.82 3.65 -14.72
N ILE A 30 -4.77 3.88 -13.79
CA ILE A 30 -4.97 2.98 -12.65
C ILE A 30 -5.42 1.62 -13.17
N GLY A 31 -4.55 0.64 -13.01
CA GLY A 31 -4.84 -0.72 -13.45
C GLY A 31 -4.98 -1.71 -12.30
N VAL A 32 -4.58 -1.33 -11.09
CA VAL A 32 -4.57 -2.21 -9.94
C VAL A 32 -5.02 -1.44 -8.71
N VAL A 33 -5.87 -2.05 -7.89
CA VAL A 33 -6.26 -1.53 -6.58
C VAL A 33 -5.96 -2.60 -5.54
N ILE A 34 -5.25 -2.22 -4.49
CA ILE A 34 -4.96 -3.09 -3.35
C ILE A 34 -5.62 -2.50 -2.12
N ASN A 35 -6.59 -3.22 -1.59
CA ASN A 35 -7.29 -2.87 -0.36
C ASN A 35 -6.63 -3.60 0.80
N VAL A 36 -6.04 -2.85 1.73
CA VAL A 36 -5.43 -3.43 2.93
C VAL A 36 -6.21 -3.10 4.20
N SER A 37 -7.43 -2.61 4.05
CA SER A 37 -8.34 -2.46 5.18
C SER A 37 -9.08 -3.77 5.44
N GLN A 38 -9.75 -3.85 6.59
CA GLN A 38 -10.58 -4.99 6.90
C GLN A 38 -11.94 -4.92 6.22
N LYS A 39 -12.30 -3.75 5.69
CA LYS A 39 -13.60 -3.53 5.05
C LYS A 39 -13.60 -3.99 3.60
N TYR A 40 -14.68 -4.58 3.20
CA TYR A 40 -14.91 -4.97 1.80
C TYR A 40 -16.30 -4.48 1.40
N LYS A 41 -16.33 -3.32 0.77
CA LYS A 41 -17.60 -2.69 0.37
C LYS A 41 -17.94 -3.15 -1.04
N THR A 42 -18.79 -4.15 -1.13
CA THR A 42 -19.11 -4.83 -2.40
C THR A 42 -19.47 -3.87 -3.53
N GLU A 43 -20.29 -2.87 -3.26
CA GLU A 43 -20.71 -1.91 -4.28
C GLU A 43 -19.51 -1.15 -4.87
N ILE A 44 -18.60 -0.71 -4.00
CA ILE A 44 -17.39 -0.01 -4.43
C ILE A 44 -16.47 -0.95 -5.21
N VAL A 45 -16.28 -2.15 -4.71
CA VAL A 45 -15.42 -3.15 -5.35
C VAL A 45 -15.95 -3.49 -6.74
N ASP A 46 -17.25 -3.71 -6.85
CA ASP A 46 -17.86 -4.03 -8.14
C ASP A 46 -17.68 -2.87 -9.14
N ALA A 47 -17.84 -1.64 -8.69
CA ALA A 47 -17.64 -0.47 -9.54
C ALA A 47 -16.20 -0.37 -10.03
N ILE A 48 -15.23 -0.67 -9.17
CA ILE A 48 -13.82 -0.68 -9.54
C ILE A 48 -13.56 -1.78 -10.58
N LYS A 49 -14.05 -2.98 -10.33
CA LYS A 49 -13.86 -4.11 -11.24
C LYS A 49 -14.50 -3.87 -12.61
N GLN A 50 -15.62 -3.18 -12.66
CA GLN A 50 -16.29 -2.86 -13.91
C GLN A 50 -15.46 -1.94 -14.80
N LYS A 51 -14.48 -1.24 -14.24
CA LYS A 51 -13.54 -0.42 -15.01
C LYS A 51 -12.40 -1.25 -15.62
N GLY A 52 -12.39 -2.55 -15.40
CA GLY A 52 -11.30 -3.41 -15.88
C GLY A 52 -10.07 -3.38 -14.98
N ILE A 53 -10.21 -2.90 -13.76
CA ILE A 53 -9.11 -2.78 -12.80
C ILE A 53 -8.98 -4.08 -12.02
N GLU A 54 -7.75 -4.57 -11.89
CA GLU A 54 -7.45 -5.72 -11.05
C GLU A 54 -7.61 -5.33 -9.58
N TYR A 55 -8.28 -6.16 -8.80
CA TYR A 55 -8.59 -5.84 -7.41
C TYR A 55 -8.07 -6.93 -6.48
N TYR A 56 -7.36 -6.49 -5.44
CA TYR A 56 -6.81 -7.38 -4.42
C TYR A 56 -7.24 -6.91 -3.04
N HIS A 57 -7.51 -7.85 -2.16
CA HIS A 57 -7.88 -7.55 -0.78
C HIS A 57 -7.00 -8.36 0.17
N PHE A 58 -6.10 -7.67 0.88
CA PHE A 58 -5.21 -8.26 1.87
C PHE A 58 -5.43 -7.53 3.19
N PRO A 59 -6.45 -7.90 3.97
CA PRO A 59 -6.81 -7.16 5.17
C PRO A 59 -5.72 -7.18 6.24
N LEU A 60 -5.43 -6.00 6.78
CA LEU A 60 -4.49 -5.82 7.87
C LEU A 60 -5.22 -5.35 9.11
N GLU A 61 -4.76 -5.81 10.27
CA GLU A 61 -5.27 -5.33 11.54
C GLU A 61 -4.80 -3.91 11.79
N GLU A 62 -5.57 -3.14 12.54
CA GLU A 62 -5.21 -1.76 12.87
C GLU A 62 -4.18 -1.66 13.97
N GLU A 63 -4.02 -2.70 14.76
CA GLU A 63 -3.18 -2.67 15.96
C GLU A 63 -2.05 -3.68 15.91
N VAL A 64 -0.90 -3.27 16.40
CA VAL A 64 0.21 -4.18 16.64
C VAL A 64 -0.04 -4.92 17.96
N PRO A 65 0.50 -6.14 18.14
CA PRO A 65 1.44 -6.82 17.25
C PRO A 65 0.80 -7.57 16.08
N ASP A 66 -0.51 -7.64 16.01
CA ASP A 66 -1.23 -8.52 15.07
C ASP A 66 -1.58 -7.81 13.76
N ILE A 67 -0.65 -7.01 13.25
CA ILE A 67 -0.89 -6.26 12.01
C ILE A 67 -1.10 -7.15 10.78
N GLY A 68 -0.60 -8.36 10.81
CA GLY A 68 -0.80 -9.30 9.70
C GLY A 68 0.35 -9.33 8.71
N TRP A 69 1.51 -9.81 9.15
CA TRP A 69 2.69 -9.88 8.28
C TRP A 69 2.45 -10.70 7.00
N GLU A 70 1.66 -11.77 7.09
CA GLU A 70 1.37 -12.57 5.91
C GLU A 70 0.70 -11.75 4.81
N ASN A 71 -0.27 -10.92 5.18
CA ASN A 71 -0.96 -10.07 4.22
C ASN A 71 -0.09 -8.91 3.76
N ILE A 72 0.80 -8.39 4.61
CA ILE A 72 1.78 -7.40 4.19
C ILE A 72 2.67 -7.99 3.08
N LYS A 73 3.16 -9.21 3.30
CA LYS A 73 4.01 -9.89 2.32
C LYS A 73 3.28 -10.14 1.01
N LYS A 74 2.01 -10.54 1.07
CA LYS A 74 1.20 -10.73 -0.14
C LYS A 74 1.01 -9.42 -0.90
N ALA A 75 0.75 -8.34 -0.20
CA ALA A 75 0.59 -7.02 -0.82
C ALA A 75 1.90 -6.57 -1.46
N VAL A 76 3.02 -6.75 -0.78
CA VAL A 76 4.34 -6.40 -1.31
C VAL A 76 4.66 -7.22 -2.56
N LYS A 77 4.38 -8.51 -2.55
CA LYS A 77 4.60 -9.36 -3.73
C LYS A 77 3.73 -8.91 -4.90
N THR A 78 2.50 -8.50 -4.63
CA THR A 78 1.62 -7.97 -5.67
C THR A 78 2.19 -6.69 -6.26
N LEU A 79 2.69 -5.78 -5.42
CA LEU A 79 3.34 -4.57 -5.90
C LEU A 79 4.56 -4.91 -6.76
N MET A 80 5.36 -5.89 -6.36
CA MET A 80 6.50 -6.33 -7.14
C MET A 80 6.09 -6.88 -8.50
N GLN A 81 4.99 -7.60 -8.54
CA GLN A 81 4.46 -8.19 -9.77
C GLN A 81 4.16 -7.12 -10.82
N TYR A 82 3.68 -5.96 -10.40
CA TYR A 82 3.30 -4.88 -11.30
C TYR A 82 4.36 -3.80 -11.46
N ASP A 83 5.48 -3.90 -10.78
CA ASP A 83 6.50 -2.85 -10.73
C ASP A 83 7.11 -2.54 -12.09
N ASN A 84 7.25 -3.54 -12.95
CA ASN A 84 7.83 -3.38 -14.28
C ASN A 84 6.77 -3.23 -15.38
N THR A 85 5.53 -3.00 -14.99
CA THR A 85 4.44 -2.78 -15.94
C THR A 85 4.13 -1.29 -16.04
N ASP A 86 3.27 -0.93 -16.97
CA ASP A 86 2.80 0.44 -17.12
C ASP A 86 1.64 0.78 -16.19
N LYS A 87 1.20 -0.17 -15.39
CA LYS A 87 0.03 0.03 -14.55
C LYS A 87 0.34 0.88 -13.33
N HIS A 88 -0.53 1.83 -13.07
CA HIS A 88 -0.52 2.58 -11.81
C HIS A 88 -1.33 1.81 -10.78
N ILE A 89 -0.89 1.86 -9.55
CA ILE A 89 -1.46 1.09 -8.46
C ILE A 89 -2.01 2.03 -7.40
N LEU A 90 -3.24 1.78 -6.98
CA LEU A 90 -3.85 2.51 -5.87
C LEU A 90 -3.89 1.56 -4.68
N VAL A 91 -3.24 1.95 -3.59
CA VAL A 91 -3.25 1.21 -2.34
C VAL A 91 -4.07 1.99 -1.35
N HIS A 92 -5.08 1.36 -0.76
CA HIS A 92 -5.90 2.04 0.23
C HIS A 92 -6.13 1.19 1.47
N CYS A 93 -6.34 1.87 2.58
CA CYS A 93 -6.88 1.28 3.79
C CYS A 93 -8.17 2.00 4.12
N ASP A 94 -8.50 2.17 5.38
CA ASP A 94 -9.70 2.92 5.74
C ASP A 94 -9.41 4.42 5.74
N GLY A 95 -8.43 4.86 6.54
CA GLY A 95 -8.07 6.26 6.65
C GLY A 95 -6.95 6.76 5.75
N GLY A 96 -6.20 5.85 5.12
CA GLY A 96 -5.11 6.21 4.22
C GLY A 96 -3.83 6.67 4.89
N ASN A 97 -3.71 6.51 6.20
CA ASN A 97 -2.57 7.07 6.94
C ASN A 97 -1.56 6.06 7.46
N HIS A 98 -1.96 4.82 7.68
CA HIS A 98 -1.08 3.86 8.34
C HIS A 98 -0.90 2.57 7.55
N ARG A 99 -1.94 1.75 7.42
CA ARG A 99 -1.82 0.43 6.81
C ARG A 99 -1.38 0.48 5.36
N SER A 100 -1.92 1.39 4.58
CA SER A 100 -1.52 1.55 3.18
C SER A 100 -0.06 2.04 3.07
N ARG A 101 0.34 2.97 3.92
CA ARG A 101 1.72 3.46 3.94
C ARG A 101 2.69 2.39 4.43
N LEU A 102 2.25 1.57 5.37
CA LEU A 102 3.03 0.42 5.84
C LEU A 102 3.40 -0.50 4.68
N VAL A 103 2.43 -0.81 3.83
CA VAL A 103 2.66 -1.69 2.68
C VAL A 103 3.62 -1.05 1.68
N VAL A 104 3.46 0.24 1.40
CA VAL A 104 4.34 0.95 0.47
C VAL A 104 5.76 1.03 1.02
N GLU A 105 5.90 1.29 2.32
CA GLU A 105 7.20 1.30 2.97
C GLU A 105 7.87 -0.08 2.91
N ALA A 106 7.09 -1.11 3.17
CA ALA A 106 7.59 -2.49 3.10
C ALA A 106 8.06 -2.83 1.69
N PHE A 107 7.31 -2.43 0.69
CA PHE A 107 7.68 -2.63 -0.71
C PHE A 107 8.98 -1.89 -1.05
N HIS A 108 9.08 -0.64 -0.62
CA HIS A 108 10.30 0.15 -0.84
C HIS A 108 11.52 -0.54 -0.23
N TYR A 109 11.38 -0.96 1.01
CA TYR A 109 12.47 -1.67 1.69
C TYR A 109 12.84 -2.97 0.98
N ALA A 110 11.84 -3.76 0.61
CA ALA A 110 12.09 -5.04 -0.04
C ALA A 110 12.78 -4.86 -1.40
N LYS A 111 12.47 -3.78 -2.12
CA LYS A 111 13.03 -3.52 -3.42
C LYS A 111 14.44 -2.92 -3.35
N LEU A 112 14.63 -1.94 -2.50
CA LEU A 112 15.85 -1.13 -2.47
C LEU A 112 16.76 -1.40 -1.29
N GLY A 113 16.27 -2.09 -0.25
CA GLY A 113 17.03 -2.35 0.95
C GLY A 113 17.18 -1.14 1.88
N THR A 114 16.46 -0.06 1.60
CA THR A 114 16.46 1.16 2.42
C THR A 114 15.06 1.53 2.82
N HIS A 115 14.94 2.33 3.88
CA HIS A 115 13.65 2.82 4.30
C HIS A 115 13.22 4.01 3.47
N PHE A 116 11.94 4.14 3.28
CA PHE A 116 11.35 5.22 2.51
C PHE A 116 11.82 6.59 3.01
N ILE A 117 11.82 6.75 4.32
CA ILE A 117 12.20 8.03 4.94
C ILE A 117 13.65 8.42 4.64
N ASP A 118 14.52 7.43 4.47
CA ASP A 118 15.92 7.70 4.17
C ASP A 118 16.11 8.25 2.77
N GLU A 119 15.26 7.82 1.83
CA GLU A 119 15.33 8.24 0.43
C GLU A 119 14.57 9.55 0.18
N TYR A 120 13.51 9.79 0.92
CA TYR A 120 12.61 10.92 0.68
C TYR A 120 12.52 11.82 1.90
N LYS A 121 13.60 12.53 2.14
CA LYS A 121 13.64 13.52 3.24
C LYS A 121 12.59 14.58 3.03
N GLY A 122 11.91 14.92 4.08
CA GLY A 122 10.81 15.88 4.02
C GLY A 122 9.46 15.25 3.75
N TYR A 123 9.42 13.97 3.48
CA TYR A 123 8.17 13.23 3.41
C TYR A 123 7.49 13.23 4.78
N ASP A 124 6.19 13.31 4.79
CA ASP A 124 5.43 13.26 6.02
C ASP A 124 5.59 11.88 6.67
N ASN A 125 6.10 11.87 7.89
CA ASN A 125 6.62 10.68 8.55
C ASN A 125 5.60 9.76 9.16
N HIS A 126 4.45 9.57 8.60
CA HIS A 126 3.52 8.56 9.10
C HIS A 126 3.89 7.20 8.53
N LEU A 127 5.08 6.76 8.90
CA LEU A 127 5.61 5.50 8.43
C LEU A 127 5.46 4.43 9.49
N ILE A 128 5.81 3.21 9.08
CA ILE A 128 5.45 2.02 9.85
C ILE A 128 6.03 1.98 11.27
N TYR A 129 7.20 2.59 11.48
CA TYR A 129 7.84 2.57 12.80
C TYR A 129 7.78 3.90 13.52
N ASP A 130 7.03 4.83 12.99
CA ASP A 130 6.77 6.10 13.65
C ASP A 130 5.27 6.36 13.60
N CYS A 131 4.52 5.43 14.10
CA CYS A 131 3.08 5.50 13.99
C CYS A 131 2.45 5.94 15.28
N LYS A 132 1.66 6.99 15.19
CA LYS A 132 1.00 7.57 16.37
C LYS A 132 -0.17 6.75 16.88
N SER A 133 -0.65 5.79 16.11
CA SER A 133 -1.83 5.03 16.49
C SER A 133 -1.54 3.58 16.82
N GLY A 134 -0.39 3.31 17.42
CA GLY A 134 -0.05 1.98 17.88
C GLY A 134 0.61 1.08 16.86
N TYR A 135 0.92 1.61 15.68
CA TYR A 135 1.65 0.87 14.66
C TYR A 135 3.15 0.91 14.84
N LEU A 136 3.60 1.31 16.02
CA LEU A 136 5.03 1.38 16.29
C LEU A 136 5.61 -0.03 16.29
N LEU A 137 6.33 -0.36 15.25
CA LEU A 137 6.97 -1.66 15.10
C LEU A 137 8.46 -1.53 15.32
N PRO A 138 9.07 -2.45 16.07
CA PRO A 138 10.52 -2.45 16.19
C PRO A 138 11.16 -2.62 14.82
N LEU A 139 12.15 -1.78 14.52
CA LEU A 139 12.82 -1.80 13.23
C LEU A 139 13.41 -3.18 12.92
N GLU A 140 13.95 -3.83 13.92
CA GLU A 140 14.53 -5.17 13.77
C GLU A 140 13.49 -6.19 13.31
N GLU A 141 12.29 -6.10 13.84
CA GLU A 141 11.19 -6.98 13.43
C GLU A 141 10.80 -6.72 11.98
N VAL A 142 10.71 -5.44 11.61
CA VAL A 142 10.40 -5.05 10.24
C VAL A 142 11.42 -5.63 9.28
N GLU A 143 12.69 -5.45 9.57
CA GLU A 143 13.77 -5.96 8.72
C GLU A 143 13.74 -7.47 8.60
N ARG A 144 13.56 -8.16 9.72
CA ARG A 144 13.50 -9.61 9.72
C ARG A 144 12.37 -10.16 8.87
N GLU A 145 11.18 -9.57 9.03
CA GLU A 145 10.01 -10.03 8.28
C GLU A 145 10.12 -9.71 6.80
N LEU A 146 10.59 -8.52 6.45
CA LEU A 146 10.70 -8.13 5.06
C LEU A 146 11.81 -8.87 4.32
N ASN A 147 12.86 -9.27 4.99
CA ASN A 147 13.91 -10.06 4.36
C ASN A 147 13.42 -11.43 3.87
N GLN A 148 12.32 -11.91 4.40
CA GLN A 148 11.72 -13.17 3.95
C GLN A 148 11.04 -13.05 2.59
N ILE A 149 10.79 -11.84 2.13
CA ILE A 149 10.12 -11.60 0.85
C ILE A 149 11.10 -11.71 -0.33
N LYS A 150 12.33 -11.42 -0.09
CA LYS A 150 13.37 -11.38 -1.14
C LYS A 150 13.70 -12.75 -1.73
#